data_6b67b56b0dd18caa643b855c10b3e501
#
_entry.id   6b67b56b0dd18caa643b855c10b3e501
#
_cell.length_a   1.000
_cell.length_b   1.000
_cell.length_c   1.000
_cell.angle_alpha   90.00
_cell.angle_beta   90.00
_cell.angle_gamma   90.00
#
_symmetry.space_group_name_H-M   'P 1'
#
loop_
_entity.id
_entity.type
_entity.pdbx_description
1 polymer ?
#
loop_
_entity_poly.entity_id
_entity_poly.type
_entity_poly.pdbx_seq_one_letter_code
_entity_poly.pdbx_strand_id
1 'polypeptide(L)'
;MHITGVAGSQFGYSIDCAGDVNGDQIDDIIISAPYAQYSSRIESGSIYIIYGTAIAAAAALFENLDVTGFTPGESGFIIGGPDSYSHAGVAVAAAGDVNGDGYADVVIGCNECSSNYGAAFVVYGDARDILMLI
;
A
#
# COMPACT_ATOMS: atom_id res chain seq x y z
N MET A 1 3.68 18.44 3.73
CA MET A 1 3.62 17.25 2.86
C MET A 1 2.18 16.99 2.48
N HIS A 2 1.91 16.77 1.22
CA HIS A 2 0.59 16.45 0.69
C HIS A 2 0.75 15.33 -0.33
N ILE A 3 -0.02 14.24 -0.18
CA ILE A 3 -0.01 13.09 -1.10
C ILE A 3 -1.36 13.07 -1.80
N THR A 4 -1.35 13.09 -3.13
CA THR A 4 -2.57 13.07 -3.95
C THR A 4 -2.68 11.77 -4.72
N GLY A 5 -3.91 11.28 -4.84
CA GLY A 5 -4.26 10.09 -5.60
C GLY A 5 -4.87 10.39 -6.95
N VAL A 6 -5.25 9.36 -7.68
CA VAL A 6 -5.95 9.43 -8.96
C VAL A 6 -7.42 9.81 -8.73
N ALA A 7 -7.97 10.66 -9.60
CA ALA A 7 -9.39 11.05 -9.53
C ALA A 7 -10.31 9.82 -9.58
N GLY A 8 -11.30 9.78 -8.69
CA GLY A 8 -12.28 8.68 -8.60
C GLY A 8 -11.80 7.44 -7.84
N SER A 9 -10.51 7.33 -7.51
CA SER A 9 -9.94 6.16 -6.83
C SER A 9 -10.28 6.06 -5.34
N GLN A 10 -10.75 7.16 -4.73
CA GLN A 10 -10.91 7.32 -3.29
C GLN A 10 -9.60 7.07 -2.51
N PHE A 11 -8.48 7.54 -3.05
CA PHE A 11 -7.18 7.50 -2.37
C PHE A 11 -7.26 8.16 -0.99
N GLY A 12 -6.70 7.51 0.03
CA GLY A 12 -6.82 7.95 1.42
C GLY A 12 -8.05 7.38 2.14
N TYR A 13 -8.74 6.39 1.54
CA TYR A 13 -9.90 5.75 2.15
C TYR A 13 -9.57 5.12 3.51
N SER A 14 -8.44 4.43 3.61
CA SER A 14 -7.88 3.92 4.85
C SER A 14 -6.38 4.19 4.87
N ILE A 15 -5.84 4.60 6.01
CA ILE A 15 -4.44 4.98 6.21
C ILE A 15 -3.98 4.47 7.57
N ASP A 16 -2.75 3.94 7.61
CA ASP A 16 -2.09 3.56 8.86
C ASP A 16 -0.57 3.72 8.75
N CYS A 17 0.13 3.64 9.87
CA CYS A 17 1.58 3.45 9.91
C CYS A 17 1.86 1.98 9.59
N ALA A 18 2.66 1.70 8.58
CA ALA A 18 2.96 0.33 8.18
C ALA A 18 4.09 -0.30 9.03
N GLY A 19 4.81 0.51 9.81
CA GLY A 19 6.08 0.12 10.42
C GLY A 19 7.19 0.07 9.38
N ASP A 20 8.34 -0.46 9.74
CA ASP A 20 9.51 -0.62 8.86
C ASP A 20 9.34 -1.90 8.01
N VAL A 21 8.69 -1.76 6.83
CA VAL A 21 8.42 -2.92 5.96
C VAL A 21 9.59 -3.29 5.06
N ASN A 22 10.56 -2.36 4.87
CA ASN A 22 11.73 -2.55 4.01
C ASN A 22 13.04 -2.80 4.77
N GLY A 23 13.04 -2.65 6.10
CA GLY A 23 14.19 -2.91 6.98
C GLY A 23 15.21 -1.78 7.04
N ASP A 24 14.84 -0.55 6.68
CA ASP A 24 15.74 0.61 6.71
C ASP A 24 15.75 1.37 8.06
N GLN A 25 14.99 0.90 9.04
CA GLN A 25 14.79 1.44 10.39
C GLN A 25 13.98 2.76 10.41
N ILE A 26 13.21 3.01 9.38
CA ILE A 26 12.28 4.14 9.28
C ILE A 26 10.88 3.59 9.06
N ASP A 27 9.90 4.10 9.81
CA ASP A 27 8.51 3.67 9.65
C ASP A 27 7.94 4.14 8.31
N ASP A 28 7.20 3.25 7.66
CA ASP A 28 6.51 3.45 6.39
C ASP A 28 5.03 3.75 6.59
N ILE A 29 4.36 4.16 5.52
CA ILE A 29 2.93 4.50 5.53
C ILE A 29 2.19 3.59 4.56
N ILE A 30 1.03 3.08 4.98
CA ILE A 30 0.09 2.38 4.10
C ILE A 30 -1.14 3.25 3.84
N ILE A 31 -1.51 3.38 2.56
CA ILE A 31 -2.66 4.17 2.10
C ILE A 31 -3.44 3.37 1.07
N SER A 32 -4.75 3.27 1.21
CA SER A 32 -5.59 2.56 0.25
C SER A 32 -6.38 3.48 -0.67
N ALA A 33 -6.72 2.94 -1.83
CA ALA A 33 -7.58 3.51 -2.87
C ALA A 33 -8.48 2.41 -3.44
N PRO A 34 -9.58 2.02 -2.75
CA PRO A 34 -10.34 0.81 -3.08
C PRO A 34 -11.04 0.87 -4.44
N TYR A 35 -11.28 2.05 -4.98
CA TYR A 35 -11.89 2.22 -6.31
C TYR A 35 -10.87 2.49 -7.42
N ALA A 36 -9.58 2.38 -7.12
CA ALA A 36 -8.55 2.50 -8.14
C ALA A 36 -8.56 1.30 -9.09
N GLN A 37 -8.26 1.58 -10.35
CA GLN A 37 -7.94 0.53 -11.31
C GLN A 37 -6.47 0.12 -11.13
N TYR A 38 -6.19 -1.17 -11.05
CA TYR A 38 -4.84 -1.70 -11.06
C TYR A 38 -4.62 -2.59 -12.29
N SER A 39 -3.63 -2.24 -13.13
CA SER A 39 -3.42 -2.88 -14.42
C SER A 39 -4.68 -2.76 -15.30
N SER A 40 -5.29 -3.87 -15.71
CA SER A 40 -6.54 -3.89 -16.48
C SER A 40 -7.78 -4.21 -15.63
N ARG A 41 -7.64 -4.34 -14.31
CA ARG A 41 -8.73 -4.69 -13.39
C ARG A 41 -9.42 -3.41 -12.89
N ILE A 42 -10.65 -3.18 -13.36
CA ILE A 42 -11.45 -1.99 -13.02
C ILE A 42 -11.87 -2.08 -11.55
N GLU A 43 -11.70 -0.98 -10.79
CA GLU A 43 -12.11 -0.88 -9.39
C GLU A 43 -11.62 -2.08 -8.53
N SER A 44 -10.46 -2.63 -8.86
CA SER A 44 -9.88 -3.73 -8.10
C SER A 44 -9.36 -3.29 -6.74
N GLY A 45 -9.06 -2.00 -6.62
CA GLY A 45 -8.35 -1.43 -5.49
C GLY A 45 -6.84 -1.40 -5.71
N SER A 46 -6.23 -0.36 -5.18
CA SER A 46 -4.77 -0.21 -5.11
C SER A 46 -4.37 0.19 -3.71
N ILE A 47 -3.37 -0.46 -3.16
CA ILE A 47 -2.82 -0.17 -1.85
C ILE A 47 -1.38 0.27 -2.04
N TYR A 48 -1.03 1.41 -1.50
CA TYR A 48 0.29 2.03 -1.60
C TYR A 48 1.02 1.87 -0.29
N ILE A 49 2.19 1.24 -0.32
CA ILE A 49 3.17 1.32 0.75
C ILE A 49 4.17 2.41 0.34
N ILE A 50 4.29 3.44 1.15
CA ILE A 50 5.16 4.59 0.89
C ILE A 50 6.27 4.55 1.93
N TYR A 51 7.51 4.40 1.44
CA TYR A 51 8.67 4.31 2.31
C TYR A 51 8.93 5.63 3.03
N GLY A 52 9.20 5.53 4.32
CA GLY A 52 9.77 6.59 5.10
C GLY A 52 11.15 6.98 4.57
N THR A 53 11.62 8.17 4.94
CA THR A 53 12.97 8.60 4.56
C THR A 53 13.56 9.52 5.62
N ALA A 54 14.87 9.46 5.80
CA ALA A 54 15.58 10.29 6.76
C ALA A 54 15.39 11.78 6.44
N ILE A 55 15.26 12.60 7.47
CA ILE A 55 14.94 14.05 7.40
C ILE A 55 15.80 14.82 6.39
N ALA A 56 17.06 14.44 6.22
CA ALA A 56 17.96 15.12 5.28
C ALA A 56 17.57 14.91 3.80
N ALA A 57 16.93 13.79 3.46
CA ALA A 57 16.45 13.48 2.12
C ALA A 57 14.97 13.87 1.93
N ALA A 58 14.20 13.93 3.02
CA ALA A 58 12.76 14.15 3.03
C ALA A 58 12.33 15.50 2.44
N ALA A 59 13.12 16.54 2.62
CA ALA A 59 12.75 17.90 2.20
C ALA A 59 12.56 18.02 0.68
N ALA A 60 13.22 17.18 -0.12
CA ALA A 60 13.14 17.21 -1.57
C ALA A 60 12.08 16.24 -2.14
N LEU A 61 11.75 15.17 -1.39
CA LEU A 61 10.87 14.08 -1.87
C LEU A 61 9.40 14.28 -1.50
N PHE A 62 9.10 15.08 -0.46
CA PHE A 62 7.77 15.12 0.14
C PHE A 62 7.01 16.44 0.01
N GLU A 63 7.45 17.37 -0.85
CA GLU A 63 6.69 18.62 -0.97
C GLU A 63 5.30 18.40 -1.59
N ASN A 64 5.17 17.52 -2.58
CA ASN A 64 3.87 17.10 -3.16
C ASN A 64 4.06 15.79 -3.91
N LEU A 65 3.86 14.66 -3.25
CA LEU A 65 3.88 13.36 -3.90
C LEU A 65 2.55 13.11 -4.60
N ASP A 66 2.57 13.05 -5.92
CA ASP A 66 1.44 12.58 -6.72
C ASP A 66 1.68 11.09 -7.02
N VAL A 67 0.73 10.22 -6.63
CA VAL A 67 0.87 8.78 -6.87
C VAL A 67 0.87 8.40 -8.35
N THR A 68 0.52 9.31 -9.27
CA THR A 68 0.69 9.08 -10.71
C THR A 68 2.16 9.11 -11.13
N GLY A 69 3.03 9.77 -10.35
CA GLY A 69 4.47 9.78 -10.49
C GLY A 69 5.20 8.81 -9.57
N PHE A 70 4.46 7.94 -8.88
CA PHE A 70 5.03 6.97 -7.95
C PHE A 70 5.91 5.96 -8.68
N THR A 71 7.16 5.83 -8.24
CA THR A 71 8.13 4.89 -8.81
C THR A 71 8.24 3.67 -7.89
N PRO A 72 7.62 2.54 -8.25
CA PRO A 72 7.79 1.31 -7.47
C PRO A 72 9.27 0.94 -7.34
N GLY A 73 9.68 0.57 -6.13
CA GLY A 73 11.06 0.21 -5.83
C GLY A 73 11.90 1.34 -5.22
N GLU A 74 11.62 2.60 -5.54
CA GLU A 74 12.33 3.76 -4.96
C GLU A 74 11.54 4.42 -3.83
N SER A 75 10.24 4.64 -4.07
CA SER A 75 9.36 5.36 -3.14
C SER A 75 8.47 4.43 -2.33
N GLY A 76 8.51 3.14 -2.60
CA GLY A 76 7.64 2.12 -2.02
C GLY A 76 7.13 1.15 -3.08
N PHE A 77 5.99 0.53 -2.84
CA PHE A 77 5.37 -0.39 -3.80
C PHE A 77 3.84 -0.29 -3.80
N ILE A 78 3.22 -0.84 -4.83
CA ILE A 78 1.76 -0.85 -4.99
C ILE A 78 1.28 -2.30 -5.01
N ILE A 79 0.27 -2.59 -4.20
CA ILE A 79 -0.44 -3.87 -4.19
C ILE A 79 -1.78 -3.66 -4.88
N GLY A 80 -2.06 -4.42 -5.93
CA GLY A 80 -3.33 -4.37 -6.64
C GLY A 80 -4.30 -5.45 -6.16
N GLY A 81 -5.58 -5.14 -6.12
CA GLY A 81 -6.62 -6.11 -5.81
C GLY A 81 -6.70 -7.25 -6.82
N PRO A 82 -7.19 -8.44 -6.41
CA PRO A 82 -7.12 -9.67 -7.22
C PRO A 82 -8.02 -9.63 -8.46
N ASP A 83 -9.20 -9.05 -8.35
CA ASP A 83 -10.23 -9.08 -9.38
C ASP A 83 -10.83 -7.70 -9.65
N SER A 84 -11.44 -7.49 -10.83
CA SER A 84 -12.24 -6.31 -11.08
C SER A 84 -13.40 -6.22 -10.06
N TYR A 85 -13.65 -5.02 -9.56
CA TYR A 85 -14.69 -4.72 -8.56
C TYR A 85 -14.49 -5.42 -7.21
N SER A 86 -13.25 -5.83 -6.89
CA SER A 86 -12.96 -6.42 -5.58
C SER A 86 -12.82 -5.38 -4.46
N HIS A 87 -12.56 -4.12 -4.79
CA HIS A 87 -12.40 -3.00 -3.85
C HIS A 87 -11.42 -3.32 -2.71
N ALA A 88 -10.31 -4.02 -3.03
CA ALA A 88 -9.28 -4.29 -2.04
C ALA A 88 -8.76 -3.00 -1.38
N GLY A 89 -8.56 -3.02 -0.09
CA GLY A 89 -8.14 -1.85 0.67
C GLY A 89 -9.29 -1.08 1.31
N VAL A 90 -10.50 -1.66 1.46
CA VAL A 90 -11.56 -1.05 2.30
C VAL A 90 -11.13 -0.87 3.74
N ALA A 91 -10.12 -1.60 4.18
CA ALA A 91 -9.40 -1.38 5.42
C ALA A 91 -7.94 -1.79 5.20
N VAL A 92 -7.01 -1.04 5.77
CA VAL A 92 -5.59 -1.40 5.85
C VAL A 92 -5.06 -1.11 7.22
N ALA A 93 -4.12 -1.91 7.70
CA ALA A 93 -3.48 -1.71 9.00
C ALA A 93 -2.09 -2.35 9.07
N ALA A 94 -1.26 -1.87 9.98
CA ALA A 94 -0.08 -2.59 10.41
C ALA A 94 -0.47 -3.92 11.08
N ALA A 95 0.26 -4.98 10.78
CA ALA A 95 0.10 -6.28 11.43
C ALA A 95 1.24 -6.57 12.44
N GLY A 96 2.29 -5.75 12.44
CA GLY A 96 3.54 -6.02 13.13
C GLY A 96 4.34 -7.09 12.38
N ASP A 97 5.35 -7.65 13.00
CA ASP A 97 6.14 -8.76 12.44
C ASP A 97 5.46 -10.09 12.80
N VAL A 98 4.53 -10.55 11.95
CA VAL A 98 3.71 -11.74 12.25
C VAL A 98 4.39 -13.06 11.87
N ASN A 99 5.42 -13.00 11.02
CA ASN A 99 6.20 -14.18 10.62
C ASN A 99 7.53 -14.32 11.37
N GLY A 100 7.96 -13.29 12.13
CA GLY A 100 9.16 -13.30 12.95
C GLY A 100 10.46 -13.11 12.16
N ASP A 101 10.42 -12.45 10.99
CA ASP A 101 11.59 -12.23 10.12
C ASP A 101 12.31 -10.90 10.37
N GLY A 102 11.74 -10.03 11.20
CA GLY A 102 12.30 -8.73 11.58
C GLY A 102 11.82 -7.57 10.74
N TYR A 103 10.93 -7.78 9.77
CA TYR A 103 10.26 -6.75 8.99
C TYR A 103 8.82 -6.55 9.48
N ALA A 104 8.30 -5.34 9.34
CA ALA A 104 6.90 -5.10 9.64
C ALA A 104 6.01 -5.61 8.48
N ASP A 105 4.89 -6.24 8.85
CA ASP A 105 3.89 -6.75 7.93
C ASP A 105 2.63 -5.88 7.94
N VAL A 106 1.83 -5.97 6.89
CA VAL A 106 0.57 -5.24 6.78
C VAL A 106 -0.60 -6.18 6.47
N VAL A 107 -1.79 -5.79 6.88
CA VAL A 107 -3.03 -6.50 6.60
C VAL A 107 -3.96 -5.63 5.77
N ILE A 108 -4.59 -6.24 4.75
CA ILE A 108 -5.46 -5.59 3.79
C ILE A 108 -6.81 -6.31 3.79
N GLY A 109 -7.88 -5.59 4.08
CA GLY A 109 -9.25 -6.06 3.99
C GLY A 109 -9.82 -5.88 2.59
N CYS A 110 -10.59 -6.86 2.14
CA CYS A 110 -11.27 -6.88 0.86
C CYS A 110 -12.65 -7.50 1.06
N ASN A 111 -13.70 -6.69 1.15
CA ASN A 111 -15.05 -7.18 1.48
C ASN A 111 -15.78 -7.81 0.29
N GLU A 112 -15.39 -7.50 -0.94
CA GLU A 112 -16.01 -8.00 -2.17
C GLU A 112 -15.14 -9.03 -2.91
N CYS A 113 -13.99 -9.40 -2.33
CA CYS A 113 -13.15 -10.46 -2.85
C CYS A 113 -13.81 -11.86 -2.74
N SER A 114 -13.32 -12.79 -3.53
CA SER A 114 -13.76 -14.21 -3.48
C SER A 114 -15.27 -14.35 -3.68
N SER A 115 -15.82 -13.70 -4.70
CA SER A 115 -17.27 -13.75 -5.01
C SER A 115 -18.14 -13.25 -3.85
N ASN A 116 -17.74 -12.15 -3.21
CA ASN A 116 -18.41 -11.49 -2.09
C ASN A 116 -18.40 -12.27 -0.76
N TYR A 117 -17.54 -13.28 -0.62
CA TYR A 117 -17.30 -13.90 0.70
C TYR A 117 -16.40 -13.01 1.59
N GLY A 118 -15.70 -12.07 0.98
CA GLY A 118 -14.66 -11.26 1.64
C GLY A 118 -13.36 -12.03 1.80
N ALA A 119 -12.28 -11.27 1.95
CA ALA A 119 -10.93 -11.80 2.20
C ALA A 119 -10.13 -10.81 3.04
N ALA A 120 -9.11 -11.30 3.71
CA ALA A 120 -8.04 -10.50 4.27
C ALA A 120 -6.70 -11.06 3.78
N PHE A 121 -5.81 -10.17 3.38
CA PHE A 121 -4.49 -10.52 2.89
C PHE A 121 -3.45 -9.99 3.89
N VAL A 122 -2.50 -10.83 4.26
CA VAL A 122 -1.30 -10.41 5.00
C VAL A 122 -0.17 -10.31 3.99
N VAL A 123 0.50 -9.17 3.95
CA VAL A 123 1.65 -8.91 3.09
C VAL A 123 2.87 -8.78 3.98
N TYR A 124 3.82 -9.67 3.78
CA TYR A 124 5.06 -9.70 4.57
C TYR A 124 6.04 -8.64 4.07
N GLY A 125 6.68 -7.94 5.02
CA GLY A 125 7.80 -7.06 4.74
C GLY A 125 9.02 -7.84 4.21
N ASP A 126 9.86 -7.21 3.41
CA ASP A 126 11.11 -7.79 2.90
C ASP A 126 12.05 -6.65 2.45
N ALA A 127 13.36 -6.81 2.65
CA ALA A 127 14.39 -5.89 2.14
C ALA A 127 14.43 -5.79 0.60
N ARG A 128 13.78 -6.71 -0.08
CA ARG A 128 13.64 -6.71 -1.54
C ARG A 128 12.26 -6.23 -1.91
N ASP A 129 12.18 -5.25 -2.79
CA ASP A 129 10.91 -4.74 -3.29
C ASP A 129 9.91 -5.87 -3.55
N ILE A 130 8.87 -5.93 -2.72
CA ILE A 130 7.87 -6.98 -2.82
C ILE A 130 7.09 -6.78 -4.10
N LEU A 131 7.42 -7.56 -5.12
CA LEU A 131 6.60 -7.75 -6.29
C LEU A 131 5.55 -8.82 -5.96
N MET A 132 4.63 -8.53 -5.05
CA MET A 132 3.49 -9.41 -4.83
C MET A 132 2.34 -9.03 -5.76
N LEU A 133 2.21 -9.80 -6.81
CA LEU A 133 0.92 -10.01 -7.47
C LEU A 133 0.10 -10.93 -6.57
N ILE A 134 -0.90 -10.37 -5.94
CA ILE A 134 -1.97 -11.19 -5.36
C ILE A 134 -2.87 -11.67 -6.50
#